data_c462bf0bf2eeb731dc2f9ad6529c50ff
#
_entry.id   c462bf0bf2eeb731dc2f9ad6529c50ff
#
_cell.length_a   1.000
_cell.length_b   1.000
_cell.length_c   1.000
_cell.angle_alpha   90.00
_cell.angle_beta   90.00
_cell.angle_gamma   90.00
#
_symmetry.space_group_name_H-M   'P 1'
#
loop_
_entity.id
_entity.type
_entity.pdbx_description
1 polymer ?
#
loop_
_entity_poly.entity_id
_entity_poly.type
_entity_poly.pdbx_seq_one_letter_code
_entity_poly.pdbx_strand_id
1 'polypeptide(L)'
;AIREGKATPMIIVMPDANTTRRGYANNATGTWLYEDFFFKELMPFVEKKYRIKSEKRFRAVAGLSMGGGGSFAFALHHPELFSSACPLSAATGPMSVEAAKMQIKRGPDSTATDAQIEAFFNQQNVVHMVNNVPDDLKKAVRWYIDCGDDDFLFEGNSLVHIAMRKKE
;
A
#
# COMPACT_ATOMS: atom_id res chain seq x y z
N ALA A 1 4.59 27.64 -3.09
CA ALA A 1 3.27 27.00 -3.24
C ALA A 1 2.39 27.25 -2.02
N ILE A 2 2.78 26.86 -0.78
CA ILE A 2 1.96 27.07 0.45
C ILE A 2 1.77 28.56 0.72
N ARG A 3 2.86 29.37 0.71
CA ARG A 3 2.79 30.82 0.93
C ARG A 3 1.95 31.57 -0.11
N GLU A 4 1.83 31.00 -1.30
CA GLU A 4 1.06 31.58 -2.42
C GLU A 4 -0.38 31.03 -2.48
N GLY A 5 -0.81 30.24 -1.51
CA GLY A 5 -2.14 29.63 -1.49
C GLY A 5 -2.37 28.52 -2.53
N LYS A 6 -1.33 28.09 -3.25
CA LYS A 6 -1.42 27.03 -4.27
C LYS A 6 -1.40 25.61 -3.69
N ALA A 7 -1.02 25.47 -2.43
CA ALA A 7 -1.04 24.19 -1.72
C ALA A 7 -1.49 24.39 -0.28
N THR A 8 -2.25 23.43 0.24
CA THR A 8 -2.64 23.40 1.65
C THR A 8 -1.42 23.08 2.52
N PRO A 9 -1.23 23.75 3.67
CA PRO A 9 -0.23 23.37 4.65
C PRO A 9 -0.44 21.90 5.08
N MET A 10 0.63 21.12 5.09
CA MET A 10 0.57 19.70 5.43
C MET A 10 1.79 19.27 6.26
N ILE A 11 1.63 18.24 7.05
CA ILE A 11 2.71 17.49 7.69
C ILE A 11 2.95 16.24 6.84
N ILE A 12 4.20 16.02 6.43
CA ILE A 12 4.61 14.84 5.68
C ILE A 12 5.36 13.91 6.64
N VAL A 13 4.90 12.67 6.75
CA VAL A 13 5.53 11.61 7.53
C VAL A 13 6.13 10.62 6.56
N MET A 14 7.44 10.42 6.64
CA MET A 14 8.19 9.51 5.78
C MET A 14 8.82 8.41 6.65
N PRO A 15 8.09 7.31 6.91
CA PRO A 15 8.60 6.23 7.74
C PRO A 15 9.64 5.42 6.98
N ASP A 16 10.70 4.98 7.67
CA ASP A 16 11.67 4.06 7.11
C ASP A 16 11.08 2.63 7.07
N ALA A 17 10.96 2.07 5.88
CA ALA A 17 10.51 0.70 5.65
C ALA A 17 11.67 -0.22 5.20
N ASN A 18 12.90 0.16 5.49
CA ASN A 18 14.11 -0.62 5.20
C ASN A 18 14.97 -0.75 6.47
N THR A 19 14.36 -1.22 7.54
CA THR A 19 15.02 -1.43 8.83
C THR A 19 15.74 -2.78 8.86
N THR A 20 15.27 -3.80 9.58
CA THR A 20 15.83 -5.16 9.50
C THR A 20 15.25 -5.99 8.36
N ARG A 21 14.05 -5.65 7.90
CA ARG A 21 13.39 -6.18 6.71
C ARG A 21 12.92 -5.02 5.83
N ARG A 22 12.70 -5.31 4.57
CA ARG A 22 12.28 -4.32 3.58
C ARG A 22 10.80 -4.50 3.23
N GLY A 23 10.02 -3.44 3.35
CA GLY A 23 8.62 -3.40 2.93
C GLY A 23 7.67 -2.75 3.94
N TYR A 24 6.44 -2.53 3.53
CA TYR A 24 5.38 -1.91 4.32
C TYR A 24 4.36 -2.91 4.87
N ALA A 25 4.45 -4.17 4.47
CA ALA A 25 3.52 -5.22 4.86
C ALA A 25 3.92 -5.92 6.17
N ASN A 26 2.96 -6.57 6.80
CA ASN A 26 3.26 -7.67 7.69
C ASN A 26 3.82 -8.83 6.87
N ASN A 27 4.86 -9.51 7.35
CA ASN A 27 5.46 -10.62 6.61
C ASN A 27 4.64 -11.91 6.69
N ALA A 28 4.91 -12.84 5.78
CA ALA A 28 4.13 -14.08 5.68
C ALA A 28 4.15 -14.95 6.95
N THR A 29 5.25 -14.94 7.71
CA THR A 29 5.38 -15.73 8.95
C THR A 29 4.82 -15.03 10.19
N GLY A 30 4.37 -13.77 10.08
CA GLY A 30 3.88 -12.99 11.22
C GLY A 30 4.96 -12.60 12.23
N THR A 31 6.23 -12.67 11.86
CA THR A 31 7.38 -12.32 12.73
C THR A 31 7.88 -10.90 12.53
N TRP A 32 7.38 -10.20 11.52
CA TRP A 32 7.65 -8.81 11.20
C TRP A 32 6.34 -8.12 10.81
N LEU A 33 5.81 -7.29 11.68
CA LEU A 33 4.47 -6.72 11.59
C LEU A 33 4.54 -5.22 11.31
N TYR A 34 5.07 -4.84 10.12
CA TYR A 34 5.28 -3.44 9.80
C TYR A 34 3.99 -2.65 9.60
N GLU A 35 2.99 -3.23 8.95
CA GLU A 35 1.69 -2.59 8.78
C GLU A 35 1.00 -2.38 10.12
N ASP A 36 1.06 -3.36 11.01
CA ASP A 36 0.56 -3.25 12.38
C ASP A 36 1.27 -2.14 13.16
N PHE A 37 2.60 -2.09 13.08
CA PHE A 37 3.38 -1.00 13.67
C PHE A 37 2.94 0.37 13.13
N PHE A 38 2.76 0.49 11.81
CA PHE A 38 2.36 1.75 11.19
C PHE A 38 1.01 2.24 11.72
N PHE A 39 0.00 1.40 11.75
CA PHE A 39 -1.37 1.80 12.14
C PHE A 39 -1.61 1.79 13.65
N LYS A 40 -0.97 0.91 14.39
CA LYS A 40 -1.22 0.74 15.83
C LYS A 40 -0.28 1.56 16.71
N GLU A 41 0.90 1.95 16.19
CA GLU A 41 1.92 2.66 16.96
C GLU A 41 2.32 3.98 16.32
N LEU A 42 2.87 3.97 15.09
CA LEU A 42 3.44 5.16 14.47
C LEU A 42 2.39 6.24 14.21
N MET A 43 1.29 5.90 13.57
CA MET A 43 0.25 6.87 13.22
C MET A 43 -0.37 7.51 14.47
N PRO A 44 -0.80 6.76 15.50
CA PRO A 44 -1.30 7.34 16.75
C PRO A 44 -0.25 8.20 17.49
N PHE A 45 1.01 7.78 17.48
CA PHE A 45 2.10 8.55 18.07
C PHE A 45 2.27 9.91 17.39
N VAL A 46 2.30 9.94 16.06
CA VAL A 46 2.44 11.18 15.29
C VAL A 46 1.25 12.09 15.49
N GLU A 47 0.03 11.57 15.46
CA GLU A 47 -1.20 12.35 15.66
C GLU A 47 -1.31 12.94 17.06
N LYS A 48 -0.82 12.23 18.08
CA LYS A 48 -0.76 12.75 19.45
C LYS A 48 0.34 13.79 19.63
N LYS A 49 1.46 13.63 18.94
CA LYS A 49 2.64 14.52 19.12
C LYS A 49 2.52 15.83 18.39
N TYR A 50 1.85 15.86 17.26
CA TYR A 50 1.76 17.03 16.39
C TYR A 50 0.31 17.52 16.26
N ARG A 51 0.14 18.79 15.92
CA ARG A 51 -1.19 19.40 15.71
C ARG A 51 -1.74 18.97 14.34
N ILE A 52 -2.26 17.77 14.27
CA ILE A 52 -2.77 17.12 13.06
C ILE A 52 -4.30 17.09 13.13
N LYS A 53 -4.95 17.26 11.97
CA LYS A 53 -6.36 16.95 11.79
C LYS A 53 -6.46 15.46 11.46
N SER A 54 -6.84 14.65 12.44
CA SER A 54 -6.83 13.16 12.34
C SER A 54 -8.09 12.56 11.72
N GLU A 55 -8.85 13.33 10.96
CA GLU A 55 -10.01 12.84 10.21
C GLU A 55 -9.60 12.32 8.82
N LYS A 56 -10.28 11.30 8.30
CA LYS A 56 -10.08 10.73 6.96
C LYS A 56 -9.84 11.77 5.87
N ARG A 57 -10.68 12.80 5.82
CA ARG A 57 -10.64 13.86 4.79
C ARG A 57 -9.34 14.64 4.73
N PHE A 58 -8.52 14.57 5.78
CA PHE A 58 -7.23 15.26 5.88
C PHE A 58 -6.03 14.33 5.76
N ARG A 59 -6.26 13.01 5.57
CA ARG A 59 -5.18 12.03 5.37
C ARG A 59 -5.09 11.62 3.91
N ALA A 60 -3.87 11.58 3.42
CA ALA A 60 -3.51 11.00 2.14
C ALA A 60 -2.30 10.09 2.31
N VAL A 61 -2.18 9.11 1.44
CA VAL A 61 -0.99 8.26 1.33
C VAL A 61 -0.43 8.36 -0.07
N ALA A 62 0.90 8.42 -0.19
CA ALA A 62 1.60 8.47 -1.46
C ALA A 62 2.92 7.72 -1.36
N GLY A 63 3.39 7.19 -2.48
CA GLY A 63 4.69 6.54 -2.52
C GLY A 63 5.11 6.12 -3.92
N LEU A 64 6.41 5.94 -4.09
CA LEU A 64 7.02 5.51 -5.34
C LEU A 64 7.51 4.07 -5.20
N SER A 65 7.36 3.25 -6.27
CA SER A 65 7.88 1.89 -6.34
C SER A 65 7.36 1.00 -5.19
N MET A 66 8.23 0.58 -4.27
CA MET A 66 7.85 -0.11 -3.03
C MET A 66 6.83 0.70 -2.20
N GLY A 67 7.03 2.02 -2.09
CA GLY A 67 6.09 2.92 -1.43
C GLY A 67 4.77 3.07 -2.18
N GLY A 68 4.77 2.94 -3.50
CA GLY A 68 3.55 2.86 -4.31
C GLY A 68 2.73 1.61 -3.97
N GLY A 69 3.38 0.45 -3.86
CA GLY A 69 2.76 -0.79 -3.39
C GLY A 69 2.20 -0.66 -1.98
N GLY A 70 2.97 -0.07 -1.05
CA GLY A 70 2.51 0.24 0.30
C GLY A 70 1.31 1.19 0.32
N SER A 71 1.29 2.20 -0.56
CA SER A 71 0.16 3.13 -0.68
C SER A 71 -1.12 2.43 -1.16
N PHE A 72 -1.01 1.49 -2.10
CA PHE A 72 -2.14 0.64 -2.48
C PHE A 72 -2.64 -0.20 -1.31
N ALA A 73 -1.74 -0.98 -0.69
CA ALA A 73 -2.10 -1.88 0.40
C ALA A 73 -2.77 -1.11 1.55
N PHE A 74 -2.15 -0.03 2.02
CA PHE A 74 -2.69 0.78 3.12
C PHE A 74 -4.07 1.36 2.81
N ALA A 75 -4.28 1.89 1.61
CA ALA A 75 -5.56 2.48 1.25
C ALA A 75 -6.65 1.45 0.92
N LEU A 76 -6.28 0.24 0.48
CA LEU A 76 -7.23 -0.86 0.25
C LEU A 76 -7.58 -1.60 1.54
N HIS A 77 -6.62 -1.75 2.47
CA HIS A 77 -6.87 -2.39 3.77
C HIS A 77 -7.62 -1.46 4.74
N HIS A 78 -7.36 -0.13 4.65
CA HIS A 78 -7.90 0.88 5.55
C HIS A 78 -8.56 2.04 4.80
N PRO A 79 -9.56 1.77 3.94
CA PRO A 79 -10.21 2.80 3.13
C PRO A 79 -10.94 3.84 3.98
N GLU A 80 -11.25 3.54 5.24
CA GLU A 80 -11.83 4.46 6.21
C GLU A 80 -10.84 5.52 6.72
N LEU A 81 -9.54 5.29 6.58
CA LEU A 81 -8.50 6.19 7.10
C LEU A 81 -8.02 7.24 6.09
N PHE A 82 -8.09 6.96 4.79
CA PHE A 82 -7.49 7.81 3.75
C PHE A 82 -8.54 8.38 2.79
N SER A 83 -8.48 9.70 2.54
CA SER A 83 -9.31 10.36 1.54
C SER A 83 -8.76 10.20 0.13
N SER A 84 -7.45 10.02 0.00
CA SER A 84 -6.78 9.84 -1.28
C SER A 84 -5.51 9.01 -1.17
N ALA A 85 -5.17 8.33 -2.25
CA ALA A 85 -3.94 7.57 -2.41
C ALA A 85 -3.28 7.91 -3.76
N CYS A 86 -1.95 8.04 -3.73
CA CYS A 86 -1.15 8.38 -4.90
C CYS A 86 0.00 7.36 -5.05
N PRO A 87 -0.27 6.13 -5.49
CA PRO A 87 0.76 5.16 -5.84
C PRO A 87 1.41 5.51 -7.18
N LEU A 88 2.72 5.67 -7.20
CA LEU A 88 3.52 6.01 -8.38
C LEU A 88 4.45 4.84 -8.71
N SER A 89 4.45 4.41 -9.98
CA SER A 89 5.24 3.25 -10.45
C SER A 89 5.23 2.12 -9.42
N ALA A 90 4.05 1.69 -9.01
CA ALA A 90 3.86 0.88 -7.82
C ALA A 90 4.35 -0.57 -8.00
N ALA A 91 5.06 -1.11 -7.02
CA ALA A 91 5.29 -2.54 -6.90
C ALA A 91 3.96 -3.24 -6.50
N THR A 92 3.29 -3.86 -7.47
CA THR A 92 1.94 -4.42 -7.31
C THR A 92 1.90 -5.81 -6.66
N GLY A 93 3.04 -6.29 -6.17
CA GLY A 93 3.18 -7.61 -5.55
C GLY A 93 3.42 -8.74 -6.56
N PRO A 94 3.60 -9.98 -6.08
CA PRO A 94 3.78 -11.14 -6.94
C PRO A 94 2.51 -11.40 -7.77
N MET A 95 2.68 -11.81 -9.04
CA MET A 95 1.57 -11.94 -9.98
C MET A 95 0.78 -13.26 -9.84
N SER A 96 1.29 -14.23 -9.09
CA SER A 96 0.61 -15.48 -8.76
C SER A 96 1.05 -16.02 -7.39
N VAL A 97 0.30 -16.96 -6.85
CA VAL A 97 0.64 -17.66 -5.59
C VAL A 97 1.97 -18.41 -5.76
N GLU A 98 2.25 -19.01 -6.91
CA GLU A 98 3.49 -19.70 -7.21
C GLU A 98 4.68 -18.74 -7.22
N ALA A 99 4.53 -17.56 -7.81
CA ALA A 99 5.53 -16.50 -7.78
C ALA A 99 5.80 -16.02 -6.34
N ALA A 100 4.75 -15.82 -5.55
CA ALA A 100 4.86 -15.50 -4.14
C ALA A 100 5.61 -16.59 -3.36
N LYS A 101 5.26 -17.86 -3.62
CA LYS A 101 5.92 -19.03 -2.99
C LYS A 101 7.41 -19.08 -3.32
N MET A 102 7.79 -18.91 -4.59
CA MET A 102 9.19 -18.90 -4.98
C MET A 102 9.97 -17.75 -4.31
N GLN A 103 9.38 -16.57 -4.24
CA GLN A 103 10.02 -15.40 -3.61
C GLN A 103 10.18 -15.60 -2.10
N ILE A 104 9.12 -16.02 -1.40
CA ILE A 104 9.10 -16.19 0.05
C ILE A 104 10.04 -17.33 0.47
N LYS A 105 10.03 -18.46 -0.25
CA LYS A 105 10.88 -19.61 0.06
C LYS A 105 12.39 -19.37 -0.13
N ARG A 106 12.76 -18.37 -0.93
CA ARG A 106 14.15 -17.92 -1.11
C ARG A 106 14.57 -16.82 -0.10
N GLY A 107 13.62 -16.29 0.65
CA GLY A 107 13.82 -15.17 1.56
C GLY A 107 13.83 -15.58 3.04
N PRO A 108 13.80 -14.58 3.91
CA PRO A 108 13.82 -14.78 5.37
C PRO A 108 12.57 -15.47 5.92
N ASP A 109 11.50 -15.54 5.13
CA ASP A 109 10.24 -16.20 5.48
C ASP A 109 10.12 -17.62 4.89
N SER A 110 11.25 -18.27 4.59
CA SER A 110 11.32 -19.60 3.97
C SER A 110 10.57 -20.71 4.74
N THR A 111 10.32 -20.51 6.03
CA THR A 111 9.54 -21.42 6.88
C THR A 111 8.02 -21.24 6.76
N ALA A 112 7.54 -20.21 6.05
CA ALA A 112 6.11 -19.97 5.88
C ALA A 112 5.41 -21.20 5.26
N THR A 113 4.25 -21.55 5.80
CA THR A 113 3.38 -22.60 5.25
C THR A 113 2.71 -22.14 3.96
N ASP A 114 2.20 -23.07 3.16
CA ASP A 114 1.47 -22.71 1.92
C ASP A 114 0.26 -21.84 2.21
N ALA A 115 -0.48 -22.08 3.30
CA ALA A 115 -1.59 -21.23 3.73
C ALA A 115 -1.17 -19.81 4.10
N GLN A 116 -0.02 -19.64 4.76
CA GLN A 116 0.54 -18.32 5.07
C GLN A 116 1.00 -17.57 3.80
N ILE A 117 1.55 -18.29 2.83
CA ILE A 117 1.95 -17.73 1.53
C ILE A 117 0.73 -17.25 0.75
N GLU A 118 -0.33 -18.06 0.70
CA GLU A 118 -1.59 -17.69 0.05
C GLU A 118 -2.25 -16.47 0.73
N ALA A 119 -2.30 -16.46 2.05
CA ALA A 119 -2.80 -15.30 2.81
C ALA A 119 -1.98 -14.05 2.52
N PHE A 120 -0.65 -14.15 2.49
CA PHE A 120 0.24 -13.04 2.14
C PHE A 120 -0.01 -12.55 0.71
N PHE A 121 -0.13 -13.47 -0.27
CA PHE A 121 -0.45 -13.11 -1.65
C PHE A 121 -1.77 -12.33 -1.73
N ASN A 122 -2.82 -12.81 -1.09
CA ASN A 122 -4.14 -12.18 -1.09
C ASN A 122 -4.11 -10.75 -0.53
N GLN A 123 -3.21 -10.48 0.41
CA GLN A 123 -3.02 -9.16 1.04
C GLN A 123 -2.03 -8.26 0.30
N GLN A 124 -1.21 -8.78 -0.61
CA GLN A 124 -0.12 -8.01 -1.22
C GLN A 124 -0.20 -7.92 -2.74
N ASN A 125 -0.94 -8.78 -3.41
CA ASN A 125 -1.21 -8.61 -4.83
C ASN A 125 -2.30 -7.56 -5.03
N VAL A 126 -1.92 -6.39 -5.55
CA VAL A 126 -2.83 -5.25 -5.71
C VAL A 126 -3.99 -5.56 -6.66
N VAL A 127 -3.74 -6.30 -7.76
CA VAL A 127 -4.79 -6.69 -8.71
C VAL A 127 -5.80 -7.61 -8.04
N HIS A 128 -5.32 -8.57 -7.24
CA HIS A 128 -6.18 -9.46 -6.46
C HIS A 128 -7.04 -8.67 -5.46
N MET A 129 -6.42 -7.77 -4.69
CA MET A 129 -7.12 -6.93 -3.72
C MET A 129 -8.21 -6.09 -4.40
N VAL A 130 -7.89 -5.40 -5.50
CA VAL A 130 -8.85 -4.57 -6.24
C VAL A 130 -10.02 -5.39 -6.78
N ASN A 131 -9.77 -6.63 -7.22
CA ASN A 131 -10.84 -7.51 -7.72
C ASN A 131 -11.76 -8.03 -6.61
N ASN A 132 -11.30 -8.10 -5.37
CA ASN A 132 -12.02 -8.71 -4.26
C ASN A 132 -12.56 -7.71 -3.23
N VAL A 133 -12.03 -6.48 -3.18
CA VAL A 133 -12.55 -5.46 -2.29
C VAL A 133 -13.92 -4.94 -2.79
N PRO A 134 -14.91 -4.69 -1.91
CA PRO A 134 -16.19 -4.09 -2.29
C PRO A 134 -16.04 -2.75 -3.01
N ASP A 135 -16.92 -2.46 -3.99
CA ASP A 135 -16.81 -1.27 -4.84
C ASP A 135 -16.98 0.05 -4.06
N ASP A 136 -17.84 0.07 -3.08
CA ASP A 136 -18.04 1.22 -2.19
C ASP A 136 -16.77 1.56 -1.42
N LEU A 137 -16.00 0.56 -0.98
CA LEU A 137 -14.72 0.78 -0.29
C LEU A 137 -13.64 1.29 -1.24
N LYS A 138 -13.59 0.81 -2.49
CA LYS A 138 -12.68 1.39 -3.50
C LYS A 138 -13.02 2.84 -3.82
N LYS A 139 -14.31 3.14 -3.99
CA LYS A 139 -14.82 4.49 -4.25
C LYS A 139 -14.69 5.42 -3.05
N ALA A 140 -14.50 4.87 -1.85
CA ALA A 140 -14.25 5.64 -0.63
C ALA A 140 -12.90 6.38 -0.63
N VAL A 141 -11.96 5.98 -1.49
CA VAL A 141 -10.64 6.60 -1.66
C VAL A 141 -10.53 7.20 -3.05
N ARG A 142 -10.02 8.42 -3.16
CA ARG A 142 -9.68 9.03 -4.45
C ARG A 142 -8.29 8.58 -4.88
N TRP A 143 -8.19 7.93 -6.02
CA TRP A 143 -6.96 7.37 -6.55
C TRP A 143 -6.32 8.28 -7.59
N TYR A 144 -5.01 8.47 -7.50
CA TYR A 144 -4.14 8.95 -8.56
C TYR A 144 -3.06 7.89 -8.79
N ILE A 145 -3.12 7.21 -9.92
CA ILE A 145 -2.22 6.09 -10.25
C ILE A 145 -1.41 6.51 -11.47
N ASP A 146 -0.10 6.39 -11.39
CA ASP A 146 0.82 6.75 -12.47
C ASP A 146 1.94 5.73 -12.61
N CYS A 147 2.29 5.40 -13.87
CA CYS A 147 3.42 4.54 -14.21
C CYS A 147 3.82 4.82 -15.65
N GLY A 148 5.11 5.08 -15.89
CA GLY A 148 5.63 5.27 -17.23
C GLY A 148 5.56 4.00 -18.07
N ASP A 149 5.38 4.15 -19.39
CA ASP A 149 5.26 3.03 -20.34
C ASP A 149 6.57 2.24 -20.54
N ASP A 150 7.71 2.86 -20.27
CA ASP A 150 9.03 2.20 -20.26
C ASP A 150 9.44 1.64 -18.89
N ASP A 151 8.57 1.77 -17.86
CA ASP A 151 8.85 1.26 -16.52
C ASP A 151 8.66 -0.26 -16.47
N PHE A 152 9.61 -0.99 -15.85
CA PHE A 152 9.49 -2.45 -15.68
C PHE A 152 8.30 -2.88 -14.80
N LEU A 153 7.66 -1.97 -14.08
CA LEU A 153 6.42 -2.18 -13.31
C LEU A 153 5.16 -1.86 -14.11
N PHE A 154 5.29 -1.45 -15.40
CA PHE A 154 4.17 -1.02 -16.23
C PHE A 154 3.08 -2.06 -16.34
N GLU A 155 3.42 -3.34 -16.58
CA GLU A 155 2.44 -4.42 -16.72
C GLU A 155 1.54 -4.53 -15.49
N GLY A 156 2.12 -4.61 -14.30
CA GLY A 156 1.37 -4.70 -13.04
C GLY A 156 0.46 -3.50 -12.81
N ASN A 157 0.97 -2.28 -13.06
CA ASN A 157 0.18 -1.05 -12.93
C ASN A 157 -0.95 -0.97 -13.96
N SER A 158 -0.71 -1.41 -15.20
CA SER A 158 -1.75 -1.49 -16.25
C SER A 158 -2.87 -2.45 -15.86
N LEU A 159 -2.54 -3.61 -15.30
CA LEU A 159 -3.53 -4.58 -14.80
C LEU A 159 -4.36 -4.00 -13.64
N VAL A 160 -3.75 -3.21 -12.75
CA VAL A 160 -4.48 -2.49 -11.70
C VAL A 160 -5.46 -1.48 -12.30
N HIS A 161 -5.05 -0.68 -13.29
CA HIS A 161 -5.96 0.23 -13.99
C HIS A 161 -7.17 -0.49 -14.61
N ILE A 162 -6.91 -1.62 -15.26
CA ILE A 162 -7.98 -2.45 -15.85
C ILE A 162 -8.92 -2.98 -14.76
N ALA A 163 -8.37 -3.48 -13.65
CA ALA A 163 -9.16 -4.00 -12.52
C ALA A 163 -10.01 -2.91 -11.86
N MET A 164 -9.46 -1.70 -11.70
CA MET A 164 -10.20 -0.55 -11.15
C MET A 164 -11.38 -0.16 -12.04
N ARG A 165 -11.21 -0.17 -13.38
CA ARG A 165 -12.27 0.23 -14.34
C ARG A 165 -13.36 -0.82 -14.55
N LYS A 166 -13.05 -2.11 -14.41
CA LYS A 166 -14.04 -3.20 -14.64
C LYS A 166 -15.20 -3.22 -13.65
N LYS A 167 -15.18 -2.36 -12.65
CA LYS A 167 -16.15 -2.33 -11.54
C LYS A 167 -16.85 -0.96 -11.40
N GLU A 168 -16.82 -0.16 -12.48
CA GLU A 168 -17.61 1.06 -12.59
C GLU A 168 -19.05 0.77 -13.03
#